data_5321926630f3c0cc88eb239340cbab7f
#
_entry.id   5321926630f3c0cc88eb239340cbab7f
#
_cell.length_a   1.000
_cell.length_b   1.000
_cell.length_c   1.000
_cell.angle_alpha   90.00
_cell.angle_beta   90.00
_cell.angle_gamma   90.00
#
_symmetry.space_group_name_H-M   'P 1'
#
loop_
_entity.id
_entity.type
_entity.pdbx_description
1 polymer ?
#
loop_
_entity_poly.entity_id
_entity_poly.type
_entity_poly.pdbx_seq_one_letter_code
_entity_poly.pdbx_strand_id
1 'polypeptide(L)'
;MNEVLNSDVNEQFKELIIRTLGIITRNKTRKHIQISLNPLRDLLKEYYKDEIWWRFERKDSSKDSVPWLCFWSRKLAVEPAKGIYPMFYSYSGKQKGIDIKYLILAFGKSVRNEPDINWDSKLPLKSINDFFNKLNIEELPSYKNGINYGSSMVFKAYEVNQEKFNDELFHNQIFDDFKGLLDYYVAYAKYKTYEKNYDRISESKEELKLNYENEFNKIIKTLTESQNNLEIEVNNIDNLIENIKNDSIQSKEEFNFPLNTILYGPPGTGKTYNTIFYSVGIIEKDKSVFKGNNNDENIFKKFKECKNKNLIKFITFHQSYGYEDFIEGIRPDLDNESKDLKYIIHSGIFKDMCNKAKNDKENNYVLIIDEINRGNISKIFGELISLIEPSKREGESEELEVILPYSKENLTIPKNLYIIGTMNTADRSIALLDIALRRRFNFIEIMPQYDILKNRKIKNIELDLLLIAINERIEFLLDREHIIGHSYFLNINTFEDLVQVFKNSIMPLLQEYFYDDFEKIKAILGDNGFITSKNISINLKGNNQKKYIYKVDEEALKVPENYPKIYSSDEDEE
;
A
#
# COMPACT_ATOMS: atom_id res chain seq x y z
N MET A 1 -19.52 23.10 5.81
CA MET A 1 -19.36 22.83 4.37
C MET A 1 -17.92 23.07 3.90
N ASN A 2 -17.26 24.16 4.33
CA ASN A 2 -15.84 24.42 3.98
C ASN A 2 -14.83 23.49 4.68
N GLU A 3 -15.12 22.95 5.86
CA GLU A 3 -14.23 22.01 6.56
C GLU A 3 -14.26 20.60 5.94
N VAL A 4 -15.40 20.16 5.43
CA VAL A 4 -15.54 18.84 4.79
C VAL A 4 -14.90 18.83 3.40
N LEU A 5 -15.02 19.93 2.63
CA LEU A 5 -14.32 20.09 1.35
C LEU A 5 -12.79 20.13 1.52
N ASN A 6 -12.29 20.74 2.61
CA ASN A 6 -10.87 20.77 2.92
C ASN A 6 -10.30 19.40 3.32
N SER A 7 -11.09 18.53 3.96
CA SER A 7 -10.63 17.18 4.32
C SER A 7 -10.47 16.28 3.10
N ASP A 8 -11.37 16.37 2.13
CA ASP A 8 -11.36 15.56 0.91
C ASP A 8 -10.21 15.93 -0.03
N VAL A 9 -9.96 17.24 -0.20
CA VAL A 9 -8.81 17.76 -0.97
C VAL A 9 -7.48 17.40 -0.30
N ASN A 10 -7.43 17.42 1.02
CA ASN A 10 -6.25 17.06 1.80
C ASN A 10 -5.90 15.58 1.66
N GLU A 11 -6.90 14.69 1.68
CA GLU A 11 -6.71 13.25 1.51
C GLU A 11 -6.28 12.91 0.07
N GLN A 12 -6.87 13.53 -0.95
CA GLN A 12 -6.44 13.38 -2.34
C GLN A 12 -5.00 13.88 -2.55
N PHE A 13 -4.63 14.98 -1.91
CA PHE A 13 -3.27 15.51 -1.95
C PHE A 13 -2.26 14.55 -1.31
N LYS A 14 -2.59 13.99 -0.15
CA LYS A 14 -1.79 12.98 0.56
C LYS A 14 -1.60 11.74 -0.30
N GLU A 15 -2.68 11.16 -0.83
CA GLU A 15 -2.63 9.97 -1.68
C GLU A 15 -1.71 10.18 -2.89
N LEU A 16 -1.81 11.33 -3.55
CA LEU A 16 -1.02 11.64 -4.72
C LEU A 16 0.47 11.83 -4.39
N ILE A 17 0.79 12.48 -3.26
CA ILE A 17 2.18 12.61 -2.79
C ILE A 17 2.76 11.24 -2.45
N ILE A 18 2.08 10.43 -1.67
CA ILE A 18 2.55 9.09 -1.27
C ILE A 18 2.74 8.18 -2.48
N ARG A 19 1.79 8.16 -3.41
CA ARG A 19 1.92 7.45 -4.70
C ARG A 19 3.17 7.89 -5.46
N THR A 20 3.42 9.19 -5.54
CA THR A 20 4.59 9.75 -6.22
C THR A 20 5.90 9.36 -5.54
N LEU A 21 5.95 9.43 -4.22
CA LEU A 21 7.11 9.02 -3.44
C LEU A 21 7.38 7.51 -3.60
N GLY A 22 6.34 6.68 -3.66
CA GLY A 22 6.45 5.26 -3.97
C GLY A 22 7.06 4.98 -5.36
N ILE A 23 6.73 5.80 -6.36
CA ILE A 23 7.32 5.71 -7.70
C ILE A 23 8.80 6.14 -7.68
N ILE A 24 9.14 7.23 -6.98
CA ILE A 24 10.51 7.73 -6.85
C ILE A 24 11.40 6.69 -6.16
N THR A 25 10.92 6.06 -5.11
CA THR A 25 11.67 5.06 -4.34
C THR A 25 11.86 3.74 -5.10
N ARG A 26 10.99 3.41 -6.06
CA ARG A 26 11.04 2.19 -6.89
C ARG A 26 11.86 2.31 -8.17
N ASN A 27 12.56 3.43 -8.39
CA ASN A 27 13.40 3.67 -9.57
C ASN A 27 12.66 3.62 -10.93
N LYS A 28 11.40 4.04 -11.02
CA LYS A 28 10.64 4.09 -12.28
C LYS A 28 11.05 5.27 -13.18
N THR A 29 10.76 5.18 -14.48
CA THR A 29 11.17 6.14 -15.50
C THR A 29 10.50 7.52 -15.36
N ARG A 30 11.14 8.58 -15.88
CA ARG A 30 10.67 9.98 -15.84
C ARG A 30 9.25 10.17 -16.40
N LYS A 31 8.91 9.48 -17.50
CA LYS A 31 7.61 9.57 -18.18
C LYS A 31 6.45 9.13 -17.26
N HIS A 32 6.61 8.02 -16.56
CA HIS A 32 5.60 7.51 -15.62
C HIS A 32 5.34 8.45 -14.44
N ILE A 33 6.39 9.08 -13.92
CA ILE A 33 6.28 10.02 -12.82
C ILE A 33 5.58 11.32 -13.25
N GLN A 34 5.86 11.84 -14.44
CA GLN A 34 5.21 13.05 -14.95
C GLN A 34 3.70 12.87 -15.13
N ILE A 35 3.26 11.73 -15.66
CA ILE A 35 1.83 11.42 -15.84
C ILE A 35 1.13 11.33 -14.49
N SER A 36 1.75 10.69 -13.50
CA SER A 36 1.20 10.57 -12.14
C SER A 36 1.08 11.91 -11.41
N LEU A 37 1.90 12.91 -11.79
CA LEU A 37 1.96 14.21 -11.11
C LEU A 37 1.05 15.28 -11.72
N ASN A 38 0.46 15.03 -12.89
CA ASN A 38 -0.42 16.02 -13.51
C ASN A 38 -1.59 16.46 -12.61
N PRO A 39 -2.29 15.56 -11.89
CA PRO A 39 -3.34 15.95 -10.95
C PRO A 39 -2.81 16.78 -9.76
N LEU A 40 -1.56 16.59 -9.35
CA LEU A 40 -0.94 17.34 -8.25
C LEU A 40 -0.90 18.84 -8.52
N ARG A 41 -0.78 19.24 -9.78
CA ARG A 41 -0.77 20.64 -10.17
C ARG A 41 -2.09 21.34 -9.82
N ASP A 42 -3.20 20.70 -10.12
CA ASP A 42 -4.51 21.29 -9.92
C ASP A 42 -4.86 21.32 -8.41
N LEU A 43 -4.50 20.30 -7.66
CA LEU A 43 -4.64 20.25 -6.20
C LEU A 43 -3.78 21.31 -5.49
N LEU A 44 -2.51 21.48 -5.89
CA LEU A 44 -1.63 22.53 -5.33
C LEU A 44 -2.17 23.92 -5.65
N LYS A 45 -2.74 24.10 -6.84
CA LYS A 45 -3.36 25.36 -7.25
C LYS A 45 -4.59 25.68 -6.41
N GLU A 46 -5.43 24.69 -6.13
CA GLU A 46 -6.61 24.82 -5.30
C GLU A 46 -6.25 25.13 -3.84
N TYR A 47 -5.30 24.35 -3.28
CA TYR A 47 -4.90 24.45 -1.88
C TYR A 47 -4.07 25.71 -1.58
N TYR A 48 -3.08 26.05 -2.44
CA TYR A 48 -2.15 27.17 -2.25
C TYR A 48 -2.42 28.38 -3.18
N LYS A 49 -3.56 28.42 -3.87
CA LYS A 49 -4.00 29.56 -4.69
C LYS A 49 -2.93 30.06 -5.68
N ASP A 50 -2.45 29.15 -6.55
CA ASP A 50 -1.47 29.40 -7.61
C ASP A 50 -0.02 29.73 -7.16
N GLU A 51 0.31 29.55 -5.90
CA GLU A 51 1.62 29.99 -5.40
C GLU A 51 2.71 28.94 -5.50
N ILE A 52 2.36 27.64 -5.64
CA ILE A 52 3.31 26.52 -5.62
C ILE A 52 3.39 25.83 -6.98
N TRP A 53 4.63 25.63 -7.41
CA TRP A 53 4.98 24.84 -8.59
C TRP A 53 5.77 23.62 -8.17
N TRP A 54 5.83 22.59 -9.03
CA TRP A 54 6.61 21.40 -8.76
C TRP A 54 7.44 20.99 -9.97
N ARG A 55 8.56 20.28 -9.74
CA ARG A 55 9.40 19.67 -10.77
C ARG A 55 9.96 18.36 -10.24
N PHE A 56 9.90 17.35 -11.10
CA PHE A 56 10.62 16.09 -10.91
C PHE A 56 11.78 16.04 -11.90
N GLU A 57 12.94 15.59 -11.43
CA GLU A 57 14.08 15.36 -12.30
C GLU A 57 14.82 14.08 -11.94
N ARG A 58 15.10 13.28 -12.98
CA ARG A 58 16.01 12.16 -12.98
C ARG A 58 16.76 12.22 -14.30
N LYS A 59 18.10 12.16 -14.27
CA LYS A 59 18.88 12.02 -15.51
C LYS A 59 18.94 10.54 -15.87
N ASP A 60 18.24 10.14 -16.91
CA ASP A 60 18.16 8.73 -17.37
C ASP A 60 19.50 8.18 -17.88
N SER A 61 20.50 9.03 -18.15
CA SER A 61 21.78 8.65 -18.75
C SER A 61 22.92 8.35 -17.77
N SER A 62 22.72 8.50 -16.46
CA SER A 62 23.75 8.17 -15.48
C SER A 62 23.18 7.28 -14.37
N LYS A 63 23.82 6.11 -14.15
CA LYS A 63 23.54 5.22 -13.01
C LYS A 63 23.66 5.92 -11.65
N ASP A 64 24.13 7.15 -11.65
CA ASP A 64 24.57 7.95 -10.51
C ASP A 64 23.65 9.13 -10.18
N SER A 65 22.47 9.27 -10.78
CA SER A 65 21.56 10.37 -10.48
C SER A 65 20.59 10.02 -9.35
N VAL A 66 20.63 10.83 -8.28
CA VAL A 66 19.64 10.77 -7.19
C VAL A 66 18.31 11.34 -7.71
N PRO A 67 17.20 10.58 -7.74
CA PRO A 67 15.90 11.13 -8.12
C PRO A 67 15.42 12.13 -7.07
N TRP A 68 14.88 13.28 -7.52
CA TRP A 68 14.34 14.28 -6.63
C TRP A 68 13.04 14.90 -7.15
N LEU A 69 12.20 15.32 -6.23
CA LEU A 69 10.96 16.05 -6.45
C LEU A 69 11.01 17.33 -5.64
N CYS A 70 10.83 18.48 -6.26
CA CYS A 70 10.84 19.76 -5.58
C CYS A 70 9.57 20.57 -5.81
N PHE A 71 9.31 21.46 -4.86
CA PHE A 71 8.17 22.37 -4.85
C PHE A 71 8.68 23.79 -4.63
N TRP A 72 8.31 24.76 -5.47
CA TRP A 72 8.80 26.14 -5.32
C TRP A 72 7.71 27.16 -5.61
N SER A 73 7.86 28.35 -4.99
CA SER A 73 7.03 29.50 -5.27
C SER A 73 7.71 30.42 -6.27
N ARG A 74 7.00 30.85 -7.31
CA ARG A 74 7.49 31.86 -8.25
C ARG A 74 7.73 33.24 -7.62
N LYS A 75 7.17 33.49 -6.45
CA LYS A 75 7.44 34.72 -5.68
C LYS A 75 8.85 34.75 -5.10
N LEU A 76 9.42 33.56 -4.80
CA LEU A 76 10.76 33.43 -4.24
C LEU A 76 11.84 33.13 -5.29
N ALA A 77 11.48 32.40 -6.36
CA ALA A 77 12.43 32.08 -7.43
C ALA A 77 11.71 31.87 -8.77
N VAL A 78 12.32 32.33 -9.86
CA VAL A 78 11.80 32.12 -11.22
C VAL A 78 11.93 30.66 -11.64
N GLU A 79 13.02 30.01 -11.18
CA GLU A 79 13.33 28.61 -11.46
C GLU A 79 14.02 27.93 -10.26
N PRO A 80 13.91 26.60 -10.10
CA PRO A 80 14.51 25.88 -8.96
C PRO A 80 16.02 26.06 -8.83
N ALA A 81 16.73 26.26 -9.94
CA ALA A 81 18.20 26.40 -9.93
C ALA A 81 18.72 27.64 -9.19
N LYS A 82 17.85 28.61 -8.92
CA LYS A 82 18.21 29.91 -8.28
C LYS A 82 17.49 30.13 -6.96
N GLY A 83 16.84 29.13 -6.40
CA GLY A 83 16.04 29.25 -5.19
C GLY A 83 16.39 28.25 -4.12
N ILE A 84 15.67 28.39 -3.00
CA ILE A 84 15.60 27.41 -1.93
C ILE A 84 14.15 26.94 -1.88
N TYR A 85 13.93 25.62 -1.75
CA TYR A 85 12.61 25.04 -1.89
C TYR A 85 12.50 23.68 -1.19
N PRO A 86 11.33 23.29 -0.66
CA PRO A 86 11.09 21.96 -0.15
C PRO A 86 11.29 20.91 -1.23
N MET A 87 11.95 19.81 -0.89
CA MET A 87 12.17 18.72 -1.82
C MET A 87 12.34 17.38 -1.15
N PHE A 88 12.04 16.34 -1.91
CA PHE A 88 12.36 14.95 -1.55
C PHE A 88 13.53 14.45 -2.37
N TYR A 89 14.44 13.74 -1.71
CA TYR A 89 15.50 12.93 -2.32
C TYR A 89 15.26 11.46 -2.00
N SER A 90 15.38 10.59 -2.99
CA SER A 90 15.48 9.16 -2.75
C SER A 90 16.94 8.73 -2.80
N TYR A 91 17.45 8.24 -1.70
CA TYR A 91 18.83 7.84 -1.54
C TYR A 91 18.92 6.34 -1.28
N SER A 92 19.89 5.66 -1.90
CA SER A 92 20.19 4.25 -1.66
C SER A 92 21.70 4.08 -1.45
N GLY A 93 22.09 3.31 -0.45
CA GLY A 93 23.49 3.06 -0.11
C GLY A 93 23.66 1.80 0.73
N LYS A 94 24.85 1.61 1.32
CA LYS A 94 25.15 0.51 2.23
C LYS A 94 25.62 1.03 3.58
N GLN A 95 25.18 0.38 4.63
CA GLN A 95 25.64 0.60 6.00
C GLN A 95 25.99 -0.76 6.59
N LYS A 96 27.25 -0.97 7.01
CA LYS A 96 27.76 -2.24 7.52
C LYS A 96 27.44 -3.45 6.60
N GLY A 97 27.56 -3.24 5.28
CA GLY A 97 27.28 -4.26 4.27
C GLY A 97 25.79 -4.49 3.96
N ILE A 98 24.86 -3.84 4.66
CA ILE A 98 23.42 -3.96 4.46
C ILE A 98 22.94 -2.85 3.53
N ASP A 99 22.14 -3.19 2.52
CA ASP A 99 21.52 -2.20 1.63
C ASP A 99 20.48 -1.38 2.40
N ILE A 100 20.66 -0.06 2.39
CA ILE A 100 19.77 0.91 3.03
C ILE A 100 19.20 1.87 2.01
N LYS A 101 17.98 2.31 2.25
CA LYS A 101 17.30 3.28 1.42
C LYS A 101 16.63 4.34 2.27
N TYR A 102 16.88 5.61 1.94
CA TYR A 102 16.28 6.75 2.62
C TYR A 102 15.45 7.60 1.66
N LEU A 103 14.33 8.08 2.16
CA LEU A 103 13.60 9.20 1.61
C LEU A 103 13.91 10.43 2.47
N ILE A 104 14.53 11.45 1.89
CA ILE A 104 15.01 12.62 2.60
C ILE A 104 14.14 13.81 2.23
N LEU A 105 13.48 14.40 3.22
CA LEU A 105 12.77 15.66 3.11
C LEU A 105 13.71 16.78 3.53
N ALA A 106 13.94 17.72 2.63
CA ALA A 106 14.93 18.80 2.81
C ALA A 106 14.51 20.10 2.14
N PHE A 107 15.19 21.19 2.50
CA PHE A 107 15.25 22.36 1.65
C PHE A 107 16.41 22.22 0.65
N GLY A 108 16.08 22.12 -0.63
CA GLY A 108 17.06 22.04 -1.70
C GLY A 108 17.75 23.39 -1.92
N LYS A 109 19.07 23.36 -2.05
CA LYS A 109 19.88 24.50 -2.42
C LYS A 109 20.89 24.08 -3.49
N SER A 110 20.93 24.80 -4.61
CA SER A 110 21.94 24.57 -5.65
C SER A 110 23.32 25.13 -5.22
N VAL A 111 24.36 24.31 -5.37
CA VAL A 111 25.75 24.74 -5.10
C VAL A 111 26.31 25.57 -6.25
N ARG A 112 25.73 25.47 -7.46
CA ARG A 112 26.21 26.13 -8.67
C ARG A 112 25.77 27.59 -8.80
N ASN A 113 24.62 27.90 -8.20
CA ASN A 113 24.03 29.24 -8.27
C ASN A 113 23.70 29.70 -6.87
N GLU A 114 24.12 30.88 -6.48
CA GLU A 114 23.66 31.49 -5.25
C GLU A 114 22.15 31.79 -5.39
N PRO A 115 21.35 31.47 -4.35
CA PRO A 115 19.93 31.81 -4.37
C PRO A 115 19.75 33.32 -4.42
N ASP A 116 18.77 33.78 -5.18
CA ASP A 116 18.42 35.21 -5.30
C ASP A 116 17.91 35.82 -3.97
N ILE A 117 17.74 34.99 -2.95
CA ILE A 117 17.25 35.35 -1.63
C ILE A 117 18.20 34.82 -0.57
N ASN A 118 18.63 35.70 0.34
CA ASN A 118 19.35 35.28 1.52
C ASN A 118 18.43 34.51 2.44
N TRP A 119 18.68 33.19 2.57
CA TRP A 119 17.87 32.26 3.37
C TRP A 119 18.48 32.15 4.76
N ASP A 120 17.77 32.70 5.73
CA ASP A 120 18.03 32.46 7.14
C ASP A 120 16.93 31.55 7.69
N SER A 121 17.20 30.24 7.76
CA SER A 121 16.25 29.29 8.32
C SER A 121 16.28 29.39 9.83
N LYS A 122 15.12 29.64 10.43
CA LYS A 122 14.94 29.57 11.88
C LYS A 122 14.75 28.12 12.39
N LEU A 123 14.72 27.12 11.48
CA LEU A 123 14.67 25.72 11.84
C LEU A 123 16.10 25.18 12.07
N PRO A 124 16.32 24.29 13.05
CA PRO A 124 17.61 23.67 13.33
C PRO A 124 17.94 22.58 12.29
N LEU A 125 18.31 22.99 11.08
CA LEU A 125 18.56 22.09 9.95
C LEU A 125 20.05 21.77 9.85
N LYS A 126 20.38 20.52 9.45
CA LYS A 126 21.74 20.06 9.15
C LYS A 126 21.92 19.91 7.65
N SER A 127 23.12 20.15 7.14
CA SER A 127 23.41 19.90 5.73
C SER A 127 23.29 18.40 5.40
N ILE A 128 22.99 18.07 4.14
CA ILE A 128 22.95 16.64 3.70
C ILE A 128 24.29 15.97 4.00
N ASN A 129 25.41 16.67 3.84
CA ASN A 129 26.73 16.12 4.10
C ASN A 129 26.93 15.77 5.59
N ASP A 130 26.53 16.67 6.50
CA ASP A 130 26.62 16.43 7.94
C ASP A 130 25.68 15.30 8.38
N PHE A 131 24.52 15.21 7.75
CA PHE A 131 23.57 14.12 8.00
C PHE A 131 24.17 12.76 7.64
N PHE A 132 24.75 12.60 6.44
CA PHE A 132 25.35 11.34 6.03
C PHE A 132 26.62 10.98 6.81
N ASN A 133 27.46 11.97 7.16
CA ASN A 133 28.63 11.74 8.01
C ASN A 133 28.25 11.17 9.38
N LYS A 134 27.11 11.61 9.95
CA LYS A 134 26.59 11.10 11.21
C LYS A 134 26.09 9.66 11.14
N LEU A 135 25.61 9.21 9.99
CA LEU A 135 25.07 7.86 9.79
C LEU A 135 26.14 6.80 9.50
N ASN A 136 27.44 7.15 9.37
CA ASN A 136 28.52 6.22 9.02
C ASN A 136 28.21 5.34 7.80
N ILE A 137 27.71 5.94 6.72
CA ILE A 137 27.36 5.24 5.50
C ILE A 137 28.62 4.97 4.69
N GLU A 138 28.92 3.70 4.41
CA GLU A 138 30.19 3.23 3.84
C GLU A 138 30.34 3.53 2.35
N GLU A 139 29.23 3.48 1.59
CA GLU A 139 29.25 3.76 0.14
C GLU A 139 28.14 4.76 -0.20
N LEU A 140 28.53 6.00 -0.45
CA LEU A 140 27.63 6.97 -1.09
C LEU A 140 27.66 6.70 -2.60
N PRO A 141 26.55 6.27 -3.24
CA PRO A 141 26.54 6.05 -4.68
C PRO A 141 26.95 7.34 -5.36
N SER A 142 28.06 7.26 -6.10
CA SER A 142 28.75 8.31 -6.86
C SER A 142 28.33 9.74 -6.55
N TYR A 143 28.83 10.21 -5.47
CA TYR A 143 28.64 11.53 -4.89
C TYR A 143 29.04 12.68 -5.84
N LYS A 144 29.66 12.37 -6.99
CA LYS A 144 30.07 13.39 -7.98
C LYS A 144 28.91 14.25 -8.48
N ASN A 145 27.68 13.74 -8.50
CA ASN A 145 26.50 14.53 -8.86
C ASN A 145 25.66 14.99 -7.65
N GLY A 146 25.76 14.32 -6.50
CA GLY A 146 25.15 14.75 -5.22
C GLY A 146 25.83 16.00 -4.64
N ILE A 147 27.08 16.26 -4.98
CA ILE A 147 27.82 17.50 -4.61
C ILE A 147 27.04 18.77 -4.99
N ASN A 148 26.27 18.76 -6.07
CA ASN A 148 25.46 19.91 -6.48
C ASN A 148 24.36 20.29 -5.48
N TYR A 149 24.00 19.39 -4.56
CA TYR A 149 22.95 19.59 -3.55
C TYR A 149 23.45 19.35 -2.12
N GLY A 150 24.76 19.18 -1.92
CA GLY A 150 25.35 18.89 -0.61
C GLY A 150 25.16 19.96 0.46
N SER A 151 24.85 21.20 0.03
CA SER A 151 24.46 22.31 0.91
C SER A 151 22.95 22.38 1.20
N SER A 152 22.14 21.44 0.66
CA SER A 152 20.73 21.33 1.01
C SER A 152 20.57 20.97 2.47
N MET A 153 19.54 21.54 3.11
CA MET A 153 19.31 21.43 4.54
C MET A 153 18.28 20.37 4.83
N VAL A 154 18.68 19.28 5.47
CA VAL A 154 17.81 18.15 5.82
C VAL A 154 16.85 18.58 6.92
N PHE A 155 15.57 18.43 6.67
CA PHE A 155 14.54 18.54 7.68
C PHE A 155 14.31 17.19 8.37
N LYS A 156 14.08 16.12 7.58
CA LYS A 156 13.83 14.78 8.09
C LYS A 156 14.27 13.72 7.08
N ALA A 157 14.68 12.57 7.57
CA ALA A 157 15.01 11.42 6.73
C ALA A 157 14.28 10.19 7.25
N TYR A 158 13.70 9.45 6.32
CA TYR A 158 12.95 8.24 6.61
C TYR A 158 13.69 7.06 6.01
N GLU A 159 14.01 6.08 6.82
CA GLU A 159 14.46 4.79 6.31
C GLU A 159 13.26 4.11 5.63
N VAL A 160 13.43 3.76 4.36
CA VAL A 160 12.36 3.24 3.53
C VAL A 160 12.67 1.81 3.16
N ASN A 161 11.85 0.89 3.64
CA ASN A 161 11.76 -0.45 3.11
C ASN A 161 10.35 -0.67 2.52
N GLN A 162 10.14 -1.82 1.86
CA GLN A 162 8.86 -2.10 1.21
C GLN A 162 7.70 -2.24 2.21
N GLU A 163 7.97 -2.64 3.45
CA GLU A 163 6.99 -2.78 4.52
C GLU A 163 6.55 -1.41 5.05
N LYS A 164 7.52 -0.54 5.39
CA LYS A 164 7.23 0.83 5.85
C LYS A 164 6.49 1.65 4.79
N PHE A 165 6.72 1.37 3.50
CA PHE A 165 6.01 2.07 2.42
C PHE A 165 4.56 1.59 2.23
N ASN A 166 4.13 0.56 2.92
CA ASN A 166 2.74 0.09 2.95
C ASN A 166 2.04 0.44 4.29
N ASP A 167 2.71 1.16 5.19
CA ASP A 167 2.17 1.54 6.49
C ASP A 167 1.47 2.90 6.40
N GLU A 168 0.19 2.95 6.75
CA GLU A 168 -0.62 4.16 6.73
C GLU A 168 -0.12 5.20 7.76
N LEU A 169 0.36 4.77 8.92
CA LEU A 169 0.95 5.68 9.92
C LEU A 169 2.20 6.34 9.37
N PHE A 170 3.03 5.59 8.64
CA PHE A 170 4.21 6.11 7.96
C PHE A 170 3.83 7.10 6.85
N HIS A 171 2.77 6.81 6.09
CA HIS A 171 2.23 7.73 5.09
C HIS A 171 1.73 9.03 5.71
N ASN A 172 0.98 8.95 6.81
CA ASN A 172 0.51 10.10 7.55
C ASN A 172 1.68 10.94 8.05
N GLN A 173 2.69 10.32 8.65
CA GLN A 173 3.87 10.99 9.16
C GLN A 173 4.64 11.73 8.07
N ILE A 174 4.92 11.08 6.93
CA ILE A 174 5.62 11.72 5.79
C ILE A 174 4.80 12.89 5.25
N PHE A 175 3.50 12.71 5.11
CA PHE A 175 2.63 13.73 4.56
C PHE A 175 2.51 14.94 5.49
N ASP A 176 2.34 14.74 6.78
CA ASP A 176 2.23 15.81 7.77
C ASP A 176 3.52 16.61 7.87
N ASP A 177 4.68 15.94 7.89
CA ASP A 177 5.99 16.58 7.90
C ASP A 177 6.23 17.37 6.59
N PHE A 178 5.87 16.80 5.45
CA PHE A 178 5.99 17.49 4.15
C PHE A 178 5.05 18.69 4.07
N LYS A 179 3.79 18.51 4.45
CA LYS A 179 2.81 19.58 4.46
C LYS A 179 3.23 20.73 5.38
N GLY A 180 3.69 20.40 6.58
CA GLY A 180 4.23 21.38 7.52
C GLY A 180 5.41 22.16 6.95
N LEU A 181 6.34 21.48 6.25
CA LEU A 181 7.47 22.12 5.60
C LEU A 181 7.05 23.01 4.42
N LEU A 182 6.04 22.59 3.67
CA LEU A 182 5.48 23.36 2.56
C LEU A 182 4.71 24.59 3.07
N ASP A 183 3.93 24.46 4.12
CA ASP A 183 3.23 25.57 4.79
C ASP A 183 4.22 26.59 5.35
N TYR A 184 5.33 26.13 5.97
CA TYR A 184 6.43 26.98 6.38
C TYR A 184 7.03 27.77 5.21
N TYR A 185 7.27 27.08 4.10
CA TYR A 185 7.84 27.69 2.90
C TYR A 185 6.91 28.76 2.29
N VAL A 186 5.61 28.50 2.25
CA VAL A 186 4.59 29.45 1.76
C VAL A 186 4.49 30.66 2.68
N ALA A 187 4.48 30.45 3.99
CA ALA A 187 4.47 31.54 4.98
C ALA A 187 5.72 32.40 4.86
N TYR A 188 6.89 31.76 4.70
CA TYR A 188 8.16 32.47 4.44
C TYR A 188 8.12 33.28 3.13
N ALA A 189 7.55 32.71 2.05
CA ALA A 189 7.41 33.41 0.77
C ALA A 189 6.53 34.65 0.90
N LYS A 190 5.43 34.54 1.65
CA LYS A 190 4.54 35.68 1.93
C LYS A 190 5.26 36.77 2.73
N TYR A 191 5.95 36.37 3.80
CA TYR A 191 6.73 37.28 4.64
C TYR A 191 7.81 38.04 3.84
N LYS A 192 8.62 37.33 3.05
CA LYS A 192 9.69 37.94 2.22
C LYS A 192 9.16 38.84 1.11
N THR A 193 8.02 38.50 0.52
CA THR A 193 7.36 39.35 -0.48
C THR A 193 6.84 40.64 0.16
N TYR A 194 6.37 40.55 1.37
CA TYR A 194 5.95 41.69 2.17
C TYR A 194 7.16 42.60 2.52
N GLU A 195 8.24 42.02 3.05
CA GLU A 195 9.48 42.75 3.41
C GLU A 195 10.05 43.51 2.23
N LYS A 196 10.04 42.95 1.01
CA LYS A 196 10.52 43.57 -0.22
C LYS A 196 9.67 44.75 -0.72
N ASN A 197 8.40 44.81 -0.34
CA ASN A 197 7.42 45.82 -0.74
C ASN A 197 7.19 46.89 0.35
N TYR A 198 7.93 46.85 1.47
CA TYR A 198 7.70 47.66 2.66
C TYR A 198 7.89 49.17 2.41
N ASP A 199 8.79 49.57 1.52
CA ASP A 199 9.13 51.00 1.26
C ASP A 199 8.00 51.83 0.61
N ARG A 200 6.83 51.25 0.37
CA ARG A 200 5.73 51.90 -0.37
C ARG A 200 4.40 52.03 0.35
N ILE A 201 4.28 51.70 1.67
CA ILE A 201 2.95 51.45 2.19
C ILE A 201 2.71 51.91 3.66
N SER A 202 1.48 52.46 3.94
CA SER A 202 0.95 53.11 5.15
C SER A 202 0.64 52.24 6.39
N GLU A 203 0.35 52.89 7.53
CA GLU A 203 0.19 52.40 8.92
C GLU A 203 -0.70 51.16 9.16
N SER A 204 -1.64 50.83 8.29
CA SER A 204 -2.53 49.62 8.45
C SER A 204 -1.79 48.30 8.26
N LYS A 205 -0.48 48.29 8.15
CA LYS A 205 0.38 47.14 7.76
C LYS A 205 1.30 46.62 8.84
N GLU A 206 1.48 47.31 9.95
CA GLU A 206 2.15 46.74 11.12
C GLU A 206 1.35 45.57 11.70
N GLU A 207 0.02 45.68 11.67
CA GLU A 207 -0.86 44.60 12.12
C GLU A 207 -0.78 43.37 11.18
N LEU A 208 -0.72 43.57 9.88
CA LEU A 208 -0.51 42.50 8.89
C LEU A 208 0.86 41.85 9.03
N LYS A 209 1.93 42.61 9.31
CA LYS A 209 3.25 42.09 9.57
C LYS A 209 3.28 41.23 10.82
N LEU A 210 2.66 41.70 11.89
CA LEU A 210 2.56 40.99 13.16
C LEU A 210 1.77 39.68 12.98
N ASN A 211 0.70 39.67 12.19
CA ASN A 211 -0.07 38.49 11.87
C ASN A 211 0.74 37.45 11.10
N TYR A 212 1.52 37.84 10.07
CA TYR A 212 2.41 36.94 9.34
C TYR A 212 3.57 36.42 10.21
N GLU A 213 4.14 37.25 11.07
CA GLU A 213 5.17 36.83 12.03
C GLU A 213 4.62 35.83 13.06
N ASN A 214 3.41 36.03 13.55
CA ASN A 214 2.75 35.14 14.50
C ASN A 214 2.41 33.78 13.86
N GLU A 215 1.86 33.80 12.63
CA GLU A 215 1.57 32.58 11.85
C GLU A 215 2.86 31.81 11.58
N PHE A 216 3.92 32.50 11.16
CA PHE A 216 5.22 31.91 10.89
C PHE A 216 5.86 31.29 12.16
N ASN A 217 5.83 32.00 13.28
CA ASN A 217 6.36 31.51 14.55
C ASN A 217 5.58 30.31 15.09
N LYS A 218 4.26 30.25 14.87
CA LYS A 218 3.43 29.09 15.23
C LYS A 218 3.86 27.86 14.42
N ILE A 219 4.05 28.00 13.11
CA ILE A 219 4.50 26.91 12.24
C ILE A 219 5.90 26.43 12.65
N ILE A 220 6.83 27.34 12.94
CA ILE A 220 8.19 27.01 13.43
C ILE A 220 8.10 26.16 14.69
N LYS A 221 7.29 26.57 15.66
CA LYS A 221 7.14 25.85 16.92
C LYS A 221 6.69 24.40 16.68
N THR A 222 5.64 24.21 15.88
CA THR A 222 5.12 22.87 15.55
C THR A 222 6.17 22.00 14.86
N LEU A 223 6.92 22.55 13.89
CA LEU A 223 7.95 21.80 13.17
C LEU A 223 9.15 21.47 14.04
N THR A 224 9.56 22.36 14.95
CA THR A 224 10.66 22.12 15.88
C THR A 224 10.31 21.03 16.90
N GLU A 225 9.06 21.02 17.39
CA GLU A 225 8.57 19.95 18.25
C GLU A 225 8.57 18.59 17.53
N SER A 226 8.18 18.56 16.27
CA SER A 226 8.26 17.35 15.43
C SER A 226 9.70 16.86 15.20
N GLN A 227 10.68 17.75 15.08
CA GLN A 227 12.10 17.38 14.95
C GLN A 227 12.71 16.86 16.26
N ASN A 228 12.38 17.47 17.40
CA ASN A 228 12.91 17.08 18.71
C ASN A 228 12.50 15.66 19.11
N ASN A 229 11.30 15.23 18.72
CA ASN A 229 10.85 13.85 18.95
C ASN A 229 11.72 12.82 18.21
N LEU A 230 12.38 13.20 17.12
CA LEU A 230 13.31 12.34 16.38
C LEU A 230 14.70 12.26 16.98
N GLU A 231 15.22 13.34 17.59
CA GLU A 231 16.51 13.26 18.29
C GLU A 231 16.42 12.33 19.51
N ILE A 232 15.24 12.20 20.12
CA ILE A 232 14.96 11.23 21.18
C ILE A 232 14.96 9.80 20.62
N GLU A 233 14.40 9.56 19.42
CA GLU A 233 14.43 8.23 18.78
C GLU A 233 15.85 7.84 18.34
N VAL A 234 16.65 8.76 17.79
CA VAL A 234 18.04 8.49 17.38
C VAL A 234 18.94 8.25 18.62
N ASN A 235 18.76 9.00 19.68
CA ASN A 235 19.50 8.81 20.94
C ASN A 235 19.08 7.51 21.65
N ASN A 236 17.82 7.08 21.50
CA ASN A 236 17.36 5.78 21.96
C ASN A 236 17.98 4.62 21.17
N ILE A 237 18.25 4.81 19.87
CA ILE A 237 18.96 3.81 19.05
C ILE A 237 20.42 3.66 19.48
N ASP A 238 21.12 4.75 19.78
CA ASP A 238 22.51 4.70 20.31
C ASP A 238 22.56 4.02 21.69
N ASN A 239 21.62 4.31 22.58
CA ASN A 239 21.45 3.62 23.87
C ASN A 239 21.02 2.15 23.70
N LEU A 240 20.21 1.82 22.69
CA LEU A 240 19.86 0.44 22.33
C LEU A 240 21.07 -0.32 21.78
N ILE A 241 21.93 0.30 20.97
CA ILE A 241 23.17 -0.31 20.45
C ILE A 241 24.18 -0.55 21.57
N GLU A 242 24.28 0.35 22.55
CA GLU A 242 25.16 0.19 23.73
C GLU A 242 24.61 -0.87 24.71
N ASN A 243 23.30 -0.94 24.88
CA ASN A 243 22.61 -2.00 25.63
C ASN A 243 22.68 -3.35 24.93
N ILE A 244 22.59 -3.42 23.59
CA ILE A 244 22.77 -4.67 22.81
C ILE A 244 24.20 -5.22 22.92
N LYS A 245 25.22 -4.38 23.12
CA LYS A 245 26.61 -4.82 23.38
C LYS A 245 26.80 -5.37 24.80
N ASN A 246 25.97 -4.96 25.75
CA ASN A 246 26.04 -5.41 27.15
C ASN A 246 25.07 -6.56 27.45
N ASP A 247 23.99 -6.72 26.68
CA ASP A 247 22.97 -7.77 26.81
C ASP A 247 23.07 -8.87 25.75
N SER A 248 24.29 -9.39 25.50
CA SER A 248 24.44 -10.65 24.78
C SER A 248 23.99 -11.88 25.61
N ILE A 249 23.08 -11.68 26.54
CA ILE A 249 22.36 -12.72 27.29
C ILE A 249 20.86 -12.38 27.26
N GLN A 250 20.16 -13.05 26.33
CA GLN A 250 18.72 -13.33 26.35
C GLN A 250 17.73 -12.19 26.67
N SER A 251 17.25 -11.45 25.65
CA SER A 251 15.83 -11.08 25.56
C SER A 251 15.34 -11.43 24.16
N LYS A 252 14.44 -12.41 24.05
CA LYS A 252 13.64 -12.66 22.86
C LYS A 252 12.86 -11.38 22.59
N GLU A 253 13.04 -10.74 21.42
CA GLU A 253 12.10 -9.73 20.95
C GLU A 253 10.70 -10.32 21.02
N GLU A 254 9.81 -9.63 21.74
CA GLU A 254 8.43 -10.08 21.88
C GLU A 254 7.79 -10.10 20.49
N PHE A 255 7.37 -11.28 20.03
CA PHE A 255 6.74 -11.45 18.73
C PHE A 255 5.41 -10.69 18.72
N ASN A 256 5.38 -9.54 18.04
CA ASN A 256 4.18 -8.71 17.92
C ASN A 256 3.66 -8.76 16.48
N PHE A 257 2.50 -9.40 16.28
CA PHE A 257 1.72 -9.42 15.05
C PHE A 257 0.25 -9.15 15.40
N PRO A 258 -0.52 -8.41 14.56
CA PRO A 258 -1.93 -8.12 14.85
C PRO A 258 -2.75 -9.39 15.01
N LEU A 259 -3.55 -9.47 16.10
CA LEU A 259 -4.37 -10.65 16.41
C LEU A 259 -5.43 -10.93 15.36
N ASN A 260 -5.93 -9.90 14.67
CA ASN A 260 -6.92 -10.02 13.62
C ASN A 260 -6.40 -9.31 12.37
N THR A 261 -6.27 -10.03 11.28
CA THR A 261 -5.72 -9.49 10.02
C THR A 261 -6.57 -9.94 8.83
N ILE A 262 -6.80 -9.03 7.88
CA ILE A 262 -7.45 -9.33 6.60
C ILE A 262 -6.46 -9.07 5.47
N LEU A 263 -6.16 -10.08 4.67
CA LEU A 263 -5.43 -9.97 3.41
C LEU A 263 -6.44 -9.64 2.32
N TYR A 264 -6.38 -8.45 1.74
CA TYR A 264 -7.34 -8.01 0.74
C TYR A 264 -6.67 -7.59 -0.56
N GLY A 265 -7.43 -7.50 -1.64
CA GLY A 265 -6.95 -7.04 -2.95
C GLY A 265 -7.60 -7.78 -4.12
N PRO A 266 -7.12 -7.49 -5.35
CA PRO A 266 -7.66 -8.05 -6.60
C PRO A 266 -7.56 -9.58 -6.66
N PRO A 267 -8.36 -10.24 -7.50
CA PRO A 267 -8.31 -11.69 -7.67
C PRO A 267 -6.97 -12.15 -8.28
N GLY A 268 -6.50 -13.33 -7.86
CA GLY A 268 -5.27 -13.91 -8.40
C GLY A 268 -3.97 -13.28 -7.90
N THR A 269 -4.00 -12.50 -6.81
CA THR A 269 -2.80 -11.88 -6.19
C THR A 269 -2.13 -12.76 -5.13
N GLY A 270 -2.66 -13.98 -4.89
CA GLY A 270 -2.07 -14.93 -3.95
C GLY A 270 -2.48 -14.72 -2.48
N LYS A 271 -3.61 -14.08 -2.19
CA LYS A 271 -4.09 -13.84 -0.81
C LYS A 271 -4.14 -15.12 0.01
N THR A 272 -4.88 -16.14 -0.46
CA THR A 272 -5.01 -17.43 0.23
C THR A 272 -3.66 -18.14 0.35
N TYR A 273 -2.80 -18.05 -0.67
CA TYR A 273 -1.43 -18.56 -0.62
C TYR A 273 -0.61 -17.92 0.49
N ASN A 274 -0.68 -16.59 0.64
CA ASN A 274 0.02 -15.87 1.67
C ASN A 274 -0.43 -16.23 3.10
N THR A 275 -1.68 -16.71 3.30
CA THR A 275 -2.12 -17.16 4.63
C THR A 275 -1.24 -18.27 5.21
N ILE A 276 -0.60 -19.08 4.35
CA ILE A 276 0.31 -20.15 4.75
C ILE A 276 1.54 -19.56 5.45
N PHE A 277 2.15 -18.56 4.84
CA PHE A 277 3.35 -17.89 5.38
C PHE A 277 3.04 -17.15 6.67
N TYR A 278 1.95 -16.39 6.69
CA TYR A 278 1.51 -15.68 7.90
C TYR A 278 1.22 -16.66 9.05
N SER A 279 0.52 -17.76 8.77
CA SER A 279 0.19 -18.75 9.80
C SER A 279 1.43 -19.43 10.38
N VAL A 280 2.37 -19.85 9.54
CA VAL A 280 3.63 -20.46 10.00
C VAL A 280 4.45 -19.45 10.78
N GLY A 281 4.59 -18.22 10.27
CA GLY A 281 5.33 -17.16 10.95
C GLY A 281 4.77 -16.79 12.32
N ILE A 282 3.44 -16.78 12.47
CA ILE A 282 2.76 -16.55 13.76
C ILE A 282 3.06 -17.69 14.76
N ILE A 283 2.98 -18.94 14.31
CA ILE A 283 3.19 -20.10 15.18
C ILE A 283 4.66 -20.23 15.60
N GLU A 284 5.58 -20.04 14.65
CA GLU A 284 7.02 -20.08 14.91
C GLU A 284 7.54 -18.80 15.60
N LYS A 285 6.69 -17.77 15.71
CA LYS A 285 7.05 -16.43 16.23
C LYS A 285 8.19 -15.79 15.43
N ASP A 286 8.20 -15.99 14.09
CA ASP A 286 9.24 -15.54 13.16
C ASP A 286 8.66 -14.72 12.02
N LYS A 287 8.87 -13.39 12.05
CA LYS A 287 8.41 -12.46 11.02
C LYS A 287 9.13 -12.62 9.67
N SER A 288 10.30 -13.22 9.65
CA SER A 288 11.05 -13.43 8.39
C SER A 288 10.32 -14.36 7.42
N VAL A 289 9.48 -15.26 7.96
CA VAL A 289 8.64 -16.19 7.18
C VAL A 289 7.60 -15.46 6.33
N PHE A 290 7.12 -14.27 6.75
CA PHE A 290 6.09 -13.51 6.03
C PHE A 290 6.55 -13.03 4.65
N LYS A 291 7.85 -12.92 4.42
CA LYS A 291 8.43 -12.38 3.17
C LYS A 291 8.49 -13.37 2.02
N GLY A 292 8.18 -14.67 2.26
CA GLY A 292 8.22 -15.70 1.23
C GLY A 292 9.55 -15.71 0.48
N ASN A 293 10.63 -16.20 1.07
CA ASN A 293 11.93 -16.32 0.41
C ASN A 293 12.45 -17.76 0.42
N ASN A 294 12.79 -18.24 -0.78
CA ASN A 294 13.71 -19.36 -1.11
C ASN A 294 13.56 -20.72 -0.40
N ASN A 295 12.54 -20.95 0.44
CA ASN A 295 12.36 -22.23 1.12
C ASN A 295 10.88 -22.61 1.27
N ASP A 296 10.08 -22.35 0.24
CA ASP A 296 8.64 -22.58 0.23
C ASP A 296 8.27 -24.02 0.60
N GLU A 297 9.00 -25.02 0.12
CA GLU A 297 8.76 -26.43 0.47
C GLU A 297 8.85 -26.69 1.97
N ASN A 298 9.78 -26.05 2.66
CA ASN A 298 9.94 -26.21 4.11
C ASN A 298 8.79 -25.56 4.88
N ILE A 299 8.31 -24.39 4.40
CA ILE A 299 7.17 -23.70 4.98
C ILE A 299 5.88 -24.48 4.75
N PHE A 300 5.67 -25.05 3.56
CA PHE A 300 4.55 -25.95 3.28
C PHE A 300 4.54 -27.20 4.16
N LYS A 301 5.71 -27.78 4.41
CA LYS A 301 5.85 -28.92 5.32
C LYS A 301 5.46 -28.51 6.75
N LYS A 302 5.99 -27.40 7.25
CA LYS A 302 5.65 -26.84 8.57
C LYS A 302 4.16 -26.53 8.68
N PHE A 303 3.57 -25.93 7.66
CA PHE A 303 2.12 -25.66 7.62
C PHE A 303 1.30 -26.94 7.78
N LYS A 304 1.67 -28.02 7.07
CA LYS A 304 1.00 -29.33 7.21
C LYS A 304 1.16 -29.90 8.62
N GLU A 305 2.35 -29.80 9.20
CA GLU A 305 2.62 -30.24 10.57
C GLU A 305 1.79 -29.47 11.59
N CYS A 306 1.72 -28.14 11.48
CA CYS A 306 0.89 -27.29 12.34
C CYS A 306 -0.60 -27.59 12.20
N LYS A 307 -1.07 -27.85 10.97
CA LYS A 307 -2.45 -28.27 10.70
C LYS A 307 -2.77 -29.61 11.35
N ASN A 308 -1.86 -30.59 11.27
CA ASN A 308 -2.01 -31.91 11.90
C ASN A 308 -2.04 -31.80 13.44
N LYS A 309 -1.29 -30.85 14.02
CA LYS A 309 -1.32 -30.54 15.46
C LYS A 309 -2.56 -29.72 15.86
N ASN A 310 -3.46 -29.40 14.94
CA ASN A 310 -4.62 -28.53 15.14
C ASN A 310 -4.30 -27.09 15.60
N LEU A 311 -3.09 -26.60 15.37
CA LEU A 311 -2.73 -25.21 15.61
C LEU A 311 -3.27 -24.28 14.53
N ILE A 312 -3.56 -24.81 13.33
CA ILE A 312 -4.16 -24.08 12.22
C ILE A 312 -5.48 -24.73 11.84
N LYS A 313 -6.53 -23.92 11.73
CA LYS A 313 -7.79 -24.30 11.09
C LYS A 313 -8.07 -23.38 9.90
N PHE A 314 -8.67 -23.98 8.86
CA PHE A 314 -9.03 -23.28 7.64
C PHE A 314 -10.52 -23.48 7.37
N ILE A 315 -11.24 -22.39 7.16
CA ILE A 315 -12.65 -22.37 6.78
C ILE A 315 -12.85 -21.37 5.64
N THR A 316 -13.92 -21.55 4.88
CA THR A 316 -14.35 -20.61 3.85
C THR A 316 -15.74 -20.11 4.20
N PHE A 317 -15.93 -18.80 4.24
CA PHE A 317 -17.26 -18.22 4.42
C PHE A 317 -18.05 -18.27 3.12
N HIS A 318 -19.34 -18.53 3.24
CA HIS A 318 -20.32 -18.49 2.17
C HIS A 318 -21.66 -17.98 2.71
N GLN A 319 -22.61 -17.68 1.85
CA GLN A 319 -23.87 -17.05 2.24
C GLN A 319 -24.68 -17.84 3.28
N SER A 320 -24.57 -19.18 3.26
CA SER A 320 -25.29 -20.07 4.20
C SER A 320 -24.49 -20.37 5.47
N TYR A 321 -23.26 -19.86 5.64
CA TYR A 321 -22.47 -20.08 6.84
C TYR A 321 -23.05 -19.27 8.00
N GLY A 322 -23.29 -19.91 9.15
CA GLY A 322 -24.01 -19.31 10.26
C GLY A 322 -23.28 -19.38 11.60
N TYR A 323 -23.91 -18.78 12.60
CA TYR A 323 -23.48 -18.80 13.99
C TYR A 323 -23.33 -20.23 14.52
N GLU A 324 -24.28 -21.08 14.13
CA GLU A 324 -24.37 -22.48 14.57
C GLU A 324 -23.20 -23.34 14.07
N ASP A 325 -22.59 -22.98 12.95
CA ASP A 325 -21.40 -23.65 12.42
C ASP A 325 -20.12 -23.10 13.02
N PHE A 326 -20.15 -21.81 13.40
CA PHE A 326 -18.96 -21.08 13.84
C PHE A 326 -18.74 -21.11 15.35
N ILE A 327 -19.79 -20.87 16.12
CA ILE A 327 -19.74 -20.77 17.59
C ILE A 327 -20.33 -21.99 18.25
N GLU A 328 -21.63 -22.15 18.20
CA GLU A 328 -22.33 -23.31 18.73
C GLU A 328 -23.75 -23.40 18.15
N GLY A 329 -24.29 -24.63 18.05
CA GLY A 329 -25.62 -24.85 17.53
C GLY A 329 -26.23 -26.15 18.02
N ILE A 330 -27.55 -26.26 17.94
CA ILE A 330 -28.29 -27.48 18.30
C ILE A 330 -28.33 -28.38 17.08
N ARG A 331 -27.84 -29.63 17.21
CA ARG A 331 -27.87 -30.66 16.15
C ARG A 331 -28.45 -31.96 16.65
N PRO A 332 -29.08 -32.78 15.76
CA PRO A 332 -29.47 -34.12 16.09
C PRO A 332 -28.25 -34.96 16.50
N ASP A 333 -28.40 -35.76 17.53
CA ASP A 333 -27.43 -36.77 17.95
C ASP A 333 -27.50 -37.97 17.02
N LEU A 334 -26.58 -38.07 16.08
CA LEU A 334 -26.56 -39.16 15.09
C LEU A 334 -25.96 -40.45 15.64
N ASP A 335 -25.25 -40.39 16.78
CA ASP A 335 -24.65 -41.55 17.43
C ASP A 335 -25.60 -42.23 18.45
N ASN A 336 -26.81 -41.69 18.58
CA ASN A 336 -27.81 -42.21 19.50
C ASN A 336 -28.50 -43.49 18.93
N GLU A 337 -28.20 -44.62 19.52
CA GLU A 337 -28.84 -45.93 19.16
C GLU A 337 -30.33 -46.04 19.53
N SER A 338 -30.88 -45.06 20.26
CA SER A 338 -32.29 -45.02 20.63
C SER A 338 -33.16 -44.54 19.45
N LYS A 339 -34.43 -45.04 19.39
CA LYS A 339 -35.40 -44.59 18.36
C LYS A 339 -35.88 -43.15 18.55
N ASP A 340 -35.51 -42.49 19.65
CA ASP A 340 -35.91 -41.11 19.96
C ASP A 340 -34.89 -40.13 19.45
N LEU A 341 -35.34 -39.09 18.76
CA LEU A 341 -34.52 -37.95 18.32
C LEU A 341 -34.03 -37.19 19.55
N LYS A 342 -32.72 -37.29 19.82
CA LYS A 342 -32.06 -36.44 20.81
C LYS A 342 -31.32 -35.31 20.10
N TYR A 343 -31.26 -34.18 20.75
CA TYR A 343 -30.52 -33.02 20.30
C TYR A 343 -29.35 -32.77 21.23
N ILE A 344 -28.21 -32.45 20.66
CA ILE A 344 -27.00 -32.08 21.39
C ILE A 344 -26.57 -30.67 20.98
N ILE A 345 -25.92 -29.99 21.89
CA ILE A 345 -25.24 -28.72 21.58
C ILE A 345 -23.91 -29.08 20.96
N HIS A 346 -23.74 -28.70 19.70
CA HIS A 346 -22.51 -28.92 18.94
C HIS A 346 -21.66 -27.65 19.03
N SER A 347 -20.37 -27.78 19.41
CA SER A 347 -19.40 -26.70 19.36
C SER A 347 -18.99 -26.39 17.93
N GLY A 348 -19.02 -25.11 17.55
CA GLY A 348 -18.50 -24.64 16.29
C GLY A 348 -16.98 -24.50 16.31
N ILE A 349 -16.42 -24.33 15.13
CA ILE A 349 -14.95 -24.34 14.93
C ILE A 349 -14.23 -23.25 15.73
N PHE A 350 -14.83 -22.06 15.86
CA PHE A 350 -14.23 -20.96 16.59
C PHE A 350 -14.19 -21.21 18.11
N LYS A 351 -15.31 -21.68 18.68
CA LYS A 351 -15.38 -22.06 20.09
C LYS A 351 -14.37 -23.16 20.42
N ASP A 352 -14.26 -24.17 19.56
CA ASP A 352 -13.28 -25.26 19.73
C ASP A 352 -11.83 -24.74 19.73
N MET A 353 -11.52 -23.78 18.85
CA MET A 353 -10.19 -23.17 18.81
C MET A 353 -9.91 -22.30 20.04
N CYS A 354 -10.89 -21.54 20.52
CA CYS A 354 -10.78 -20.79 21.76
C CYS A 354 -10.44 -21.72 22.93
N ASN A 355 -11.15 -22.82 23.06
CA ASN A 355 -10.94 -23.78 24.14
C ASN A 355 -9.55 -24.45 24.06
N LYS A 356 -9.07 -24.79 22.87
CA LYS A 356 -7.72 -25.35 22.67
C LYS A 356 -6.64 -24.34 23.03
N ALA A 357 -6.77 -23.11 22.51
CA ALA A 357 -5.81 -22.05 22.76
C ALA A 357 -5.73 -21.64 24.24
N LYS A 358 -6.86 -21.66 24.98
CA LYS A 358 -6.88 -21.44 26.44
C LYS A 358 -6.11 -22.50 27.20
N ASN A 359 -6.19 -23.77 26.76
CA ASN A 359 -5.54 -24.89 27.43
C ASN A 359 -4.06 -25.04 27.06
N ASP A 360 -3.59 -24.34 26.02
CA ASP A 360 -2.21 -24.39 25.52
C ASP A 360 -1.69 -22.96 25.30
N LYS A 361 -1.18 -22.35 26.35
CA LYS A 361 -0.66 -20.96 26.36
C LYS A 361 0.72 -20.84 25.71
N GLU A 362 1.42 -21.93 25.47
CA GLU A 362 2.78 -21.94 24.89
C GLU A 362 2.75 -21.72 23.38
N ASN A 363 1.73 -22.25 22.71
CA ASN A 363 1.59 -22.18 21.26
C ASN A 363 0.60 -21.10 20.82
N ASN A 364 0.87 -20.51 19.67
CA ASN A 364 -0.07 -19.65 18.97
C ASN A 364 -1.00 -20.51 18.10
N TYR A 365 -2.26 -20.11 18.00
CA TYR A 365 -3.30 -20.73 17.20
C TYR A 365 -3.73 -19.77 16.09
N VAL A 366 -3.98 -20.28 14.90
CA VAL A 366 -4.39 -19.47 13.75
C VAL A 366 -5.67 -20.03 13.13
N LEU A 367 -6.72 -19.22 13.08
CA LEU A 367 -7.92 -19.46 12.30
C LEU A 367 -7.84 -18.69 10.98
N ILE A 368 -7.80 -19.40 9.87
CA ILE A 368 -7.87 -18.83 8.53
C ILE A 368 -9.34 -18.84 8.09
N ILE A 369 -9.85 -17.67 7.72
CA ILE A 369 -11.21 -17.47 7.17
C ILE A 369 -11.07 -16.99 5.74
N ASP A 370 -11.16 -17.89 4.78
CA ASP A 370 -11.10 -17.55 3.37
C ASP A 370 -12.43 -16.95 2.91
N GLU A 371 -12.38 -15.94 2.03
CA GLU A 371 -13.55 -15.20 1.52
C GLU A 371 -14.43 -14.64 2.66
N ILE A 372 -13.80 -13.99 3.64
CA ILE A 372 -14.48 -13.53 4.87
C ILE A 372 -15.69 -12.63 4.58
N ASN A 373 -15.66 -11.86 3.49
CA ASN A 373 -16.75 -10.97 3.07
C ASN A 373 -17.92 -11.67 2.38
N ARG A 374 -17.82 -12.97 2.03
CA ARG A 374 -18.93 -13.74 1.42
C ARG A 374 -19.99 -14.19 2.44
N GLY A 375 -19.67 -14.16 3.72
CA GLY A 375 -20.61 -14.43 4.81
C GLY A 375 -21.13 -13.15 5.46
N ASN A 376 -22.26 -13.23 6.14
CA ASN A 376 -22.71 -12.16 7.02
C ASN A 376 -21.93 -12.23 8.35
N ILE A 377 -20.80 -11.52 8.41
CA ILE A 377 -19.83 -11.60 9.51
C ILE A 377 -20.47 -11.23 10.85
N SER A 378 -21.32 -10.18 10.88
CA SER A 378 -22.01 -9.77 12.09
C SER A 378 -22.95 -10.83 12.63
N LYS A 379 -23.63 -11.59 11.74
CA LYS A 379 -24.48 -12.73 12.11
C LYS A 379 -23.64 -13.93 12.55
N ILE A 380 -22.51 -14.21 11.89
CA ILE A 380 -21.64 -15.35 12.15
C ILE A 380 -20.92 -15.21 13.49
N PHE A 381 -20.36 -14.04 13.78
CA PHE A 381 -19.66 -13.76 15.04
C PHE A 381 -20.63 -13.46 16.19
N GLY A 382 -21.83 -12.94 15.90
CA GLY A 382 -22.79 -12.58 16.92
C GLY A 382 -22.19 -11.64 17.98
N GLU A 383 -22.40 -11.97 19.25
CA GLU A 383 -21.88 -11.23 20.41
C GLU A 383 -20.34 -11.25 20.52
N LEU A 384 -19.68 -12.24 19.91
CA LEU A 384 -18.21 -12.35 19.94
C LEU A 384 -17.51 -11.28 19.13
N ILE A 385 -18.24 -10.54 18.29
CA ILE A 385 -17.68 -9.47 17.48
C ILE A 385 -16.95 -8.40 18.33
N SER A 386 -17.41 -8.18 19.56
CA SER A 386 -16.75 -7.26 20.48
C SER A 386 -15.53 -7.87 21.16
N LEU A 387 -15.54 -9.19 21.37
CA LEU A 387 -14.47 -9.88 22.08
C LEU A 387 -13.23 -10.11 21.22
N ILE A 388 -13.34 -10.04 19.89
CA ILE A 388 -12.15 -10.18 19.02
C ILE A 388 -11.20 -8.98 19.13
N GLU A 389 -11.63 -7.83 19.68
CA GLU A 389 -10.75 -6.68 19.91
C GLU A 389 -9.57 -7.07 20.80
N PRO A 390 -8.32 -6.65 20.47
CA PRO A 390 -7.14 -7.02 21.26
C PRO A 390 -7.25 -6.69 22.75
N SER A 391 -7.77 -5.50 23.11
CA SER A 391 -7.92 -5.07 24.51
C SER A 391 -8.93 -5.88 25.32
N LYS A 392 -9.83 -6.62 24.65
CA LYS A 392 -10.92 -7.40 25.27
C LYS A 392 -10.66 -8.89 25.35
N ARG A 393 -9.46 -9.30 24.92
CA ARG A 393 -9.01 -10.70 25.00
C ARG A 393 -8.71 -11.10 26.46
N GLU A 394 -8.72 -12.41 26.70
CA GLU A 394 -8.39 -12.99 28.03
C GLU A 394 -7.04 -12.51 28.54
N GLY A 395 -7.01 -11.95 29.75
CA GLY A 395 -5.84 -11.42 30.41
C GLY A 395 -5.45 -9.99 30.02
N GLU A 396 -6.25 -9.29 29.21
CA GLU A 396 -6.04 -7.90 28.85
C GLU A 396 -6.83 -6.93 29.77
N SER A 397 -6.49 -5.64 29.71
CA SER A 397 -7.02 -4.62 30.63
C SER A 397 -8.54 -4.40 30.55
N GLU A 398 -9.14 -4.70 29.41
CA GLU A 398 -10.58 -4.57 29.15
C GLU A 398 -11.22 -5.94 28.87
N GLU A 399 -10.68 -7.00 29.46
CA GLU A 399 -11.20 -8.36 29.25
C GLU A 399 -12.73 -8.41 29.36
N LEU A 400 -13.35 -9.01 28.36
CA LEU A 400 -14.80 -9.24 28.33
C LEU A 400 -15.10 -10.73 28.17
N GLU A 401 -16.20 -11.11 28.80
CA GLU A 401 -16.78 -12.44 28.76
C GLU A 401 -18.24 -12.35 28.29
N VAL A 402 -18.67 -13.32 27.50
CA VAL A 402 -20.08 -13.44 27.08
C VAL A 402 -20.65 -14.79 27.45
N ILE A 403 -21.94 -14.82 27.74
CA ILE A 403 -22.69 -16.05 27.98
C ILE A 403 -23.29 -16.52 26.65
N LEU A 404 -22.90 -17.70 26.20
CA LEU A 404 -23.38 -18.27 24.95
C LEU A 404 -24.86 -18.63 25.02
N PRO A 405 -25.65 -18.45 23.94
CA PRO A 405 -27.12 -18.58 23.99
C PRO A 405 -27.62 -20.00 24.17
N TYR A 406 -26.93 -21.01 23.65
CA TYR A 406 -27.39 -22.41 23.71
C TYR A 406 -26.82 -23.15 24.92
N SER A 407 -25.50 -23.18 25.06
CA SER A 407 -24.81 -23.90 26.16
C SER A 407 -24.90 -23.19 27.51
N LYS A 408 -25.14 -21.89 27.54
CA LYS A 408 -25.04 -21.00 28.72
C LYS A 408 -23.63 -20.97 29.32
N GLU A 409 -22.64 -21.44 28.58
CA GLU A 409 -21.24 -21.34 28.98
C GLU A 409 -20.70 -19.92 28.81
N ASN A 410 -19.78 -19.56 29.68
CA ASN A 410 -19.02 -18.32 29.56
C ASN A 410 -17.88 -18.49 28.54
N LEU A 411 -17.78 -17.59 27.59
CA LEU A 411 -16.72 -17.60 26.59
C LEU A 411 -15.91 -16.29 26.63
N THR A 412 -14.59 -16.44 26.72
CA THR A 412 -13.61 -15.39 26.46
C THR A 412 -12.74 -15.82 25.28
N ILE A 413 -12.09 -14.88 24.59
CA ILE A 413 -11.20 -15.18 23.47
C ILE A 413 -9.74 -15.04 23.96
N PRO A 414 -8.92 -16.10 23.87
CA PRO A 414 -7.53 -16.05 24.33
C PRO A 414 -6.64 -15.22 23.42
N LYS A 415 -5.60 -14.61 23.99
CA LYS A 415 -4.65 -13.73 23.27
C LYS A 415 -3.68 -14.46 22.34
N ASN A 416 -3.55 -15.75 22.44
CA ASN A 416 -2.75 -16.59 21.54
C ASN A 416 -3.57 -17.17 20.37
N LEU A 417 -4.82 -16.74 20.14
CA LEU A 417 -5.63 -17.08 18.99
C LEU A 417 -5.65 -15.93 17.97
N TYR A 418 -5.06 -16.16 16.80
CA TYR A 418 -4.99 -15.22 15.69
C TYR A 418 -6.06 -15.53 14.63
N ILE A 419 -6.62 -14.50 14.02
CA ILE A 419 -7.60 -14.62 12.95
C ILE A 419 -7.00 -13.99 11.69
N ILE A 420 -6.91 -14.78 10.60
CA ILE A 420 -6.47 -14.28 9.29
C ILE A 420 -7.64 -14.45 8.31
N GLY A 421 -8.19 -13.34 7.83
CA GLY A 421 -9.20 -13.33 6.77
C GLY A 421 -8.57 -13.12 5.40
N THR A 422 -9.19 -13.63 4.32
CA THR A 422 -8.93 -13.17 2.96
C THR A 422 -10.17 -12.53 2.37
N MET A 423 -9.99 -11.52 1.52
CA MET A 423 -11.08 -10.78 0.91
C MET A 423 -10.74 -10.38 -0.54
N ASN A 424 -11.59 -10.76 -1.49
CA ASN A 424 -11.55 -10.24 -2.85
C ASN A 424 -12.25 -8.88 -2.91
N THR A 425 -11.57 -7.86 -3.43
CA THR A 425 -12.12 -6.50 -3.53
C THR A 425 -12.95 -6.28 -4.80
N ALA A 426 -12.67 -7.03 -5.87
CA ALA A 426 -13.40 -6.94 -7.14
C ALA A 426 -14.87 -7.40 -7.05
N ASP A 427 -15.22 -8.21 -6.06
CA ASP A 427 -16.56 -8.78 -5.91
C ASP A 427 -17.58 -7.74 -5.40
N ARG A 428 -18.17 -6.97 -6.30
CA ARG A 428 -19.19 -5.94 -5.97
C ARG A 428 -20.52 -6.50 -5.44
N SER A 429 -20.79 -7.78 -5.65
CA SER A 429 -22.01 -8.45 -5.18
C SER A 429 -22.01 -8.75 -3.68
N ILE A 430 -20.90 -8.48 -2.98
CA ILE A 430 -20.67 -8.85 -1.60
C ILE A 430 -20.80 -7.60 -0.72
N ALA A 431 -21.42 -7.74 0.45
CA ALA A 431 -21.61 -6.66 1.39
C ALA A 431 -20.25 -6.06 1.82
N LEU A 432 -20.14 -4.73 1.77
CA LEU A 432 -19.02 -4.03 2.38
C LEU A 432 -18.92 -4.45 3.86
N LEU A 433 -17.71 -4.70 4.31
CA LEU A 433 -17.46 -4.94 5.74
C LEU A 433 -18.05 -3.79 6.56
N ASP A 434 -18.86 -4.13 7.55
CA ASP A 434 -19.40 -3.17 8.52
C ASP A 434 -18.25 -2.36 9.15
N ILE A 435 -18.45 -1.07 9.31
CA ILE A 435 -17.49 -0.12 9.93
C ILE A 435 -17.03 -0.63 11.30
N ALA A 436 -17.94 -1.28 12.05
CA ALA A 436 -17.62 -1.87 13.35
C ALA A 436 -16.58 -3.01 13.25
N LEU A 437 -16.60 -3.79 12.17
CA LEU A 437 -15.63 -4.85 11.91
C LEU A 437 -14.32 -4.27 11.38
N ARG A 438 -14.40 -3.25 10.52
CA ARG A 438 -13.22 -2.66 9.88
C ARG A 438 -12.20 -2.17 10.91
N ARG A 439 -12.65 -1.61 12.03
CA ARG A 439 -11.76 -1.14 13.11
C ARG A 439 -11.15 -2.25 13.98
N ARG A 440 -11.66 -3.50 13.87
CA ARG A 440 -11.20 -4.65 14.66
C ARG A 440 -10.17 -5.51 13.95
N PHE A 441 -9.97 -5.27 12.67
CA PHE A 441 -9.01 -5.98 11.84
C PHE A 441 -7.94 -5.03 11.31
N ASN A 442 -6.72 -5.52 11.23
CA ASN A 442 -5.65 -4.91 10.46
C ASN A 442 -5.77 -5.36 9.00
N PHE A 443 -5.67 -4.44 8.06
CA PHE A 443 -5.82 -4.71 6.64
C PHE A 443 -4.47 -4.69 5.94
N ILE A 444 -4.10 -5.80 5.30
CA ILE A 444 -2.88 -5.92 4.50
C ILE A 444 -3.27 -6.11 3.04
N GLU A 445 -2.86 -5.16 2.21
CA GLU A 445 -3.13 -5.20 0.78
C GLU A 445 -2.18 -6.15 0.06
N ILE A 446 -2.73 -7.05 -0.76
CA ILE A 446 -1.98 -8.01 -1.57
C ILE A 446 -2.22 -7.68 -3.04
N MET A 447 -1.26 -6.95 -3.62
CA MET A 447 -1.28 -6.54 -5.03
C MET A 447 -0.50 -7.50 -5.92
N PRO A 448 -0.69 -7.43 -7.26
CA PRO A 448 0.09 -8.23 -8.19
C PRO A 448 1.59 -7.99 -8.03
N GLN A 449 2.36 -9.06 -7.89
CA GLN A 449 3.81 -9.03 -7.78
C GLN A 449 4.42 -9.29 -9.16
N TYR A 450 4.68 -8.24 -9.92
CA TYR A 450 5.22 -8.34 -11.29
C TYR A 450 6.66 -8.87 -11.29
N ASP A 451 7.43 -8.63 -10.22
CA ASP A 451 8.82 -9.10 -10.11
C ASP A 451 8.94 -10.63 -10.15
N ILE A 452 7.91 -11.38 -9.76
CA ILE A 452 7.87 -12.85 -9.86
C ILE A 452 7.87 -13.32 -11.32
N LEU A 453 7.31 -12.51 -12.22
CA LEU A 453 7.24 -12.78 -13.66
C LEU A 453 8.44 -12.20 -14.42
N LYS A 454 9.30 -11.44 -13.77
CA LYS A 454 10.47 -10.79 -14.38
C LYS A 454 11.40 -11.81 -15.01
N ASN A 455 11.86 -11.51 -16.24
CA ASN A 455 12.69 -12.41 -17.06
C ASN A 455 11.99 -13.70 -17.52
N ARG A 456 10.70 -13.90 -17.26
CA ARG A 456 9.94 -15.00 -17.84
C ARG A 456 9.44 -14.62 -19.21
N LYS A 457 10.04 -15.23 -20.24
CA LYS A 457 9.71 -15.01 -21.64
C LYS A 457 9.19 -16.29 -22.28
N ILE A 458 8.10 -16.17 -23.00
CA ILE A 458 7.55 -17.23 -23.82
C ILE A 458 7.67 -16.79 -25.29
N LYS A 459 8.57 -17.43 -26.05
CA LYS A 459 9.03 -16.90 -27.34
C LYS A 459 9.59 -15.47 -27.13
N ASN A 460 9.02 -14.45 -27.77
CA ASN A 460 9.41 -13.04 -27.62
C ASN A 460 8.46 -12.25 -26.71
N ILE A 461 7.59 -12.94 -25.94
CA ILE A 461 6.57 -12.31 -25.11
C ILE A 461 7.09 -12.21 -23.66
N GLU A 462 7.20 -11.01 -23.13
CA GLU A 462 7.58 -10.73 -21.73
C GLU A 462 6.33 -10.74 -20.86
N LEU A 463 6.21 -11.73 -19.95
CA LEU A 463 4.97 -11.95 -19.19
C LEU A 463 4.71 -10.85 -18.18
N ASP A 464 5.75 -10.27 -17.60
CA ASP A 464 5.65 -9.13 -16.68
C ASP A 464 5.14 -7.87 -17.39
N LEU A 465 5.73 -7.52 -18.54
CA LEU A 465 5.29 -6.36 -19.34
C LEU A 465 3.85 -6.54 -19.83
N LEU A 466 3.50 -7.75 -20.26
CA LEU A 466 2.16 -8.08 -20.72
C LEU A 466 1.11 -7.84 -19.61
N LEU A 467 1.37 -8.35 -18.39
CA LEU A 467 0.48 -8.17 -17.26
C LEU A 467 0.42 -6.70 -16.79
N ILE A 468 1.55 -6.00 -16.78
CA ILE A 468 1.60 -4.57 -16.42
C ILE A 468 0.73 -3.75 -17.36
N ALA A 469 0.89 -3.91 -18.68
CA ALA A 469 0.15 -3.13 -19.66
C ALA A 469 -1.37 -3.38 -19.58
N ILE A 470 -1.78 -4.64 -19.41
CA ILE A 470 -3.19 -4.98 -19.19
C ILE A 470 -3.72 -4.31 -17.94
N ASN A 471 -3.01 -4.40 -16.82
CA ASN A 471 -3.46 -3.87 -15.54
C ASN A 471 -3.50 -2.34 -15.50
N GLU A 472 -2.54 -1.65 -16.11
CA GLU A 472 -2.55 -0.19 -16.23
C GLU A 472 -3.80 0.31 -17.00
N ARG A 473 -4.22 -0.42 -18.03
CA ARG A 473 -5.42 -0.08 -18.81
C ARG A 473 -6.71 -0.46 -18.09
N ILE A 474 -6.72 -1.56 -17.34
CA ILE A 474 -7.86 -1.90 -16.47
C ILE A 474 -8.03 -0.84 -15.39
N GLU A 475 -6.96 -0.46 -14.70
CA GLU A 475 -7.00 0.58 -13.66
C GLU A 475 -7.51 1.91 -14.22
N PHE A 476 -7.13 2.27 -15.45
CA PHE A 476 -7.59 3.48 -16.12
C PHE A 476 -9.08 3.45 -16.53
N LEU A 477 -9.55 2.31 -17.07
CA LEU A 477 -10.91 2.19 -17.62
C LEU A 477 -11.97 1.76 -16.61
N LEU A 478 -11.55 1.20 -15.50
CA LEU A 478 -12.44 0.69 -14.45
C LEU A 478 -11.98 1.16 -13.07
N ASP A 479 -11.10 0.44 -12.42
CA ASP A 479 -10.49 0.80 -11.14
C ASP A 479 -9.34 -0.16 -10.75
N ARG A 480 -8.70 0.13 -9.61
CA ARG A 480 -7.58 -0.63 -9.07
C ARG A 480 -7.97 -2.01 -8.52
N GLU A 481 -9.23 -2.18 -8.14
CA GLU A 481 -9.72 -3.41 -7.48
C GLU A 481 -9.91 -4.55 -8.49
N HIS A 482 -10.03 -4.22 -9.78
CA HIS A 482 -10.27 -5.17 -10.87
C HIS A 482 -9.02 -5.56 -11.65
N ILE A 483 -7.83 -5.12 -11.25
CA ILE A 483 -6.59 -5.54 -11.92
C ILE A 483 -6.36 -7.05 -11.75
N ILE A 484 -5.64 -7.64 -12.70
CA ILE A 484 -5.41 -9.08 -12.77
C ILE A 484 -4.19 -9.48 -11.95
N GLY A 485 -4.33 -10.49 -11.10
CA GLY A 485 -3.23 -11.01 -10.29
C GLY A 485 -2.20 -11.81 -11.10
N HIS A 486 -0.98 -11.85 -10.62
CA HIS A 486 0.13 -12.56 -11.26
C HIS A 486 -0.04 -14.09 -11.29
N SER A 487 -0.92 -14.66 -10.45
CA SER A 487 -1.11 -16.12 -10.37
C SER A 487 -1.62 -16.74 -11.67
N TYR A 488 -2.35 -16.00 -12.49
CA TYR A 488 -2.77 -16.46 -13.82
C TYR A 488 -1.58 -16.77 -14.72
N PHE A 489 -0.42 -16.16 -14.50
CA PHE A 489 0.77 -16.27 -15.34
C PHE A 489 1.86 -17.18 -14.75
N LEU A 490 1.71 -17.67 -13.51
CA LEU A 490 2.76 -18.44 -12.84
C LEU A 490 3.04 -19.81 -13.50
N ASN A 491 2.04 -20.45 -14.07
CA ASN A 491 2.14 -21.79 -14.63
C ASN A 491 2.31 -21.81 -16.15
N ILE A 492 2.55 -20.66 -16.79
CA ILE A 492 2.78 -20.57 -18.23
C ILE A 492 4.23 -20.99 -18.53
N ASN A 493 4.42 -22.12 -19.18
CA ASN A 493 5.72 -22.64 -19.61
C ASN A 493 5.85 -22.72 -21.12
N THR A 494 4.74 -22.83 -21.82
CA THR A 494 4.67 -22.91 -23.29
C THR A 494 3.79 -21.79 -23.84
N PHE A 495 3.87 -21.56 -25.16
CA PHE A 495 2.99 -20.61 -25.82
C PHE A 495 1.53 -21.09 -25.82
N GLU A 496 1.32 -22.39 -25.93
CA GLU A 496 0.01 -23.02 -25.81
C GLU A 496 -0.63 -22.73 -24.45
N ASP A 497 0.14 -22.78 -23.35
CA ASP A 497 -0.35 -22.41 -22.02
C ASP A 497 -0.83 -20.95 -21.99
N LEU A 498 -0.06 -20.03 -22.59
CA LEU A 498 -0.42 -18.62 -22.68
C LEU A 498 -1.74 -18.43 -23.44
N VAL A 499 -1.89 -19.10 -24.58
CA VAL A 499 -3.13 -19.10 -25.38
C VAL A 499 -4.31 -19.58 -24.55
N GLN A 500 -4.14 -20.69 -23.82
CA GLN A 500 -5.21 -21.23 -22.95
C GLN A 500 -5.56 -20.27 -21.80
N VAL A 501 -4.59 -19.64 -21.17
CA VAL A 501 -4.83 -18.64 -20.11
C VAL A 501 -5.60 -17.44 -20.66
N PHE A 502 -5.23 -16.94 -21.84
CA PHE A 502 -5.98 -15.85 -22.47
C PHE A 502 -7.39 -16.27 -22.83
N LYS A 503 -7.57 -17.42 -23.48
CA LYS A 503 -8.88 -17.91 -23.91
C LYS A 503 -9.82 -18.22 -22.76
N ASN A 504 -9.33 -18.91 -21.73
CA ASN A 504 -10.16 -19.50 -20.69
C ASN A 504 -10.22 -18.70 -19.38
N SER A 505 -9.34 -17.71 -19.21
CA SER A 505 -9.27 -16.93 -17.98
C SER A 505 -9.30 -15.42 -18.23
N ILE A 506 -8.37 -14.88 -19.02
CA ILE A 506 -8.25 -13.41 -19.17
C ILE A 506 -9.43 -12.85 -19.97
N MET A 507 -9.78 -13.43 -21.11
CA MET A 507 -10.89 -12.96 -21.94
C MET A 507 -12.24 -13.04 -21.23
N PRO A 508 -12.61 -14.16 -20.60
CA PRO A 508 -13.85 -14.23 -19.82
C PRO A 508 -13.88 -13.22 -18.65
N LEU A 509 -12.75 -13.04 -17.95
CA LEU A 509 -12.64 -12.09 -16.85
C LEU A 509 -12.85 -10.64 -17.33
N LEU A 510 -12.25 -10.26 -18.46
CA LEU A 510 -12.48 -8.94 -19.06
C LEU A 510 -13.92 -8.75 -19.52
N GLN A 511 -14.55 -9.80 -20.08
CA GLN A 511 -15.97 -9.75 -20.47
C GLN A 511 -16.87 -9.54 -19.26
N GLU A 512 -16.58 -10.20 -18.13
CA GLU A 512 -17.31 -10.02 -16.86
C GLU A 512 -17.12 -8.59 -16.31
N TYR A 513 -15.90 -8.09 -16.28
CA TYR A 513 -15.59 -6.76 -15.73
C TYR A 513 -16.23 -5.62 -16.51
N PHE A 514 -16.29 -5.75 -17.82
CA PHE A 514 -16.80 -4.72 -18.72
C PHE A 514 -18.19 -5.02 -19.27
N TYR A 515 -18.89 -6.03 -18.73
CA TYR A 515 -20.26 -6.37 -19.15
C TYR A 515 -20.39 -6.54 -20.68
N ASP A 516 -19.42 -7.25 -21.29
CA ASP A 516 -19.31 -7.43 -22.74
C ASP A 516 -19.16 -6.13 -23.56
N ASP A 517 -18.68 -5.05 -22.94
CA ASP A 517 -18.24 -3.84 -23.65
C ASP A 517 -16.92 -4.11 -24.38
N PHE A 518 -17.03 -4.69 -25.56
CA PHE A 518 -15.87 -5.11 -26.37
C PHE A 518 -15.00 -3.93 -26.84
N GLU A 519 -15.50 -2.70 -26.88
CA GLU A 519 -14.68 -1.52 -27.19
C GLU A 519 -13.65 -1.26 -26.09
N LYS A 520 -14.06 -1.35 -24.83
CA LYS A 520 -13.14 -1.26 -23.71
C LYS A 520 -12.18 -2.43 -23.64
N ILE A 521 -12.67 -3.67 -23.87
CA ILE A 521 -11.81 -4.85 -23.91
C ILE A 521 -10.75 -4.72 -25.01
N LYS A 522 -11.15 -4.23 -26.21
CA LYS A 522 -10.20 -3.92 -27.28
C LYS A 522 -9.19 -2.84 -26.88
N ALA A 523 -9.62 -1.81 -26.19
CA ALA A 523 -8.73 -0.75 -25.69
C ALA A 523 -7.69 -1.27 -24.66
N ILE A 524 -8.07 -2.26 -23.83
CA ILE A 524 -7.15 -2.91 -22.88
C ILE A 524 -6.11 -3.76 -23.63
N LEU A 525 -6.55 -4.55 -24.60
CA LEU A 525 -5.68 -5.49 -25.30
C LEU A 525 -4.88 -4.83 -26.44
N GLY A 526 -5.28 -3.63 -26.87
CA GLY A 526 -4.69 -2.95 -28.03
C GLY A 526 -5.24 -3.48 -29.35
N ASP A 527 -4.78 -2.89 -30.48
CA ASP A 527 -5.20 -3.30 -31.83
C ASP A 527 -4.34 -4.48 -32.34
N ASN A 528 -4.47 -5.62 -31.66
CA ASN A 528 -3.68 -6.82 -31.89
C ASN A 528 -4.44 -7.94 -32.63
N GLY A 529 -5.68 -7.68 -33.02
CA GLY A 529 -6.53 -8.64 -33.73
C GLY A 529 -7.29 -9.61 -32.81
N PHE A 530 -7.10 -9.61 -31.50
CA PHE A 530 -7.83 -10.50 -30.58
C PHE A 530 -9.34 -10.22 -30.56
N ILE A 531 -9.72 -8.96 -30.77
CA ILE A 531 -11.11 -8.55 -30.90
C ILE A 531 -11.37 -8.05 -32.32
N THR A 532 -12.21 -8.76 -33.06
CA THR A 532 -12.68 -8.36 -34.40
C THR A 532 -14.08 -7.77 -34.32
N SER A 533 -14.38 -6.81 -35.18
CA SER A 533 -15.70 -6.21 -35.28
C SER A 533 -16.26 -6.29 -36.70
N LYS A 534 -17.56 -6.57 -36.79
CA LYS A 534 -18.31 -6.57 -38.03
C LYS A 534 -19.46 -5.56 -37.95
N ASN A 535 -19.52 -4.65 -38.91
CA ASN A 535 -20.65 -3.72 -39.03
C ASN A 535 -21.84 -4.45 -39.63
N ILE A 536 -22.97 -4.47 -38.92
CA ILE A 536 -24.23 -5.00 -39.41
C ILE A 536 -25.26 -3.88 -39.46
N SER A 537 -25.92 -3.76 -40.64
CA SER A 537 -27.02 -2.83 -40.82
C SER A 537 -28.33 -3.60 -40.82
N ILE A 538 -29.26 -3.26 -39.94
CA ILE A 538 -30.59 -3.85 -39.85
C ILE A 538 -31.61 -2.76 -40.10
N ASN A 539 -32.52 -2.99 -41.02
CA ASN A 539 -33.65 -2.08 -41.26
C ASN A 539 -34.78 -2.43 -40.28
N LEU A 540 -34.96 -1.62 -39.26
CA LEU A 540 -36.06 -1.75 -38.31
C LEU A 540 -37.09 -0.64 -38.57
N LYS A 541 -38.25 -1.04 -39.12
CA LYS A 541 -39.40 -0.13 -39.36
C LYS A 541 -39.02 1.15 -40.13
N GLY A 542 -38.20 1.04 -41.16
CA GLY A 542 -37.81 2.18 -42.01
C GLY A 542 -36.57 2.96 -41.52
N ASN A 543 -36.03 2.65 -40.37
CA ASN A 543 -34.78 3.24 -39.89
C ASN A 543 -33.63 2.22 -40.00
N ASN A 544 -32.59 2.56 -40.76
CA ASN A 544 -31.36 1.78 -40.82
C ASN A 544 -30.52 2.02 -39.56
N GLN A 545 -30.52 1.06 -38.64
CA GLN A 545 -29.61 1.06 -37.51
C GLN A 545 -28.35 0.27 -37.86
N LYS A 546 -27.19 0.91 -37.72
CA LYS A 546 -25.88 0.29 -37.84
C LYS A 546 -25.34 -0.02 -36.46
N LYS A 547 -24.92 -1.26 -36.23
CA LYS A 547 -24.30 -1.68 -34.99
C LYS A 547 -23.08 -2.54 -35.29
N TYR A 548 -22.00 -2.36 -34.50
CA TYR A 548 -20.86 -3.26 -34.52
C TYR A 548 -21.19 -4.49 -33.69
N ILE A 549 -20.92 -5.66 -34.25
CA ILE A 549 -20.90 -6.92 -33.51
C ILE A 549 -19.44 -7.31 -33.37
N TYR A 550 -19.04 -7.50 -32.14
CA TYR A 550 -17.69 -7.89 -31.75
C TYR A 550 -17.59 -9.39 -31.55
N LYS A 551 -16.42 -9.94 -31.82
CA LYS A 551 -16.12 -11.36 -31.64
C LYS A 551 -14.65 -11.50 -31.24
N VAL A 552 -14.38 -12.43 -30.31
CA VAL A 552 -13.02 -12.89 -30.01
C VAL A 552 -12.54 -13.74 -31.16
N ASP A 553 -11.39 -13.43 -31.72
CA ASP A 553 -10.75 -14.19 -32.78
C ASP A 553 -9.78 -15.21 -32.18
N GLU A 554 -10.22 -16.47 -32.15
CA GLU A 554 -9.42 -17.56 -31.57
C GLU A 554 -8.17 -17.89 -32.39
N GLU A 555 -8.16 -17.60 -33.71
CA GLU A 555 -6.98 -17.81 -34.56
C GLU A 555 -5.93 -16.72 -34.30
N ALA A 556 -6.36 -15.49 -34.04
CA ALA A 556 -5.46 -14.40 -33.69
C ALA A 556 -4.75 -14.67 -32.35
N LEU A 557 -5.41 -15.34 -31.39
CA LEU A 557 -4.80 -15.77 -30.12
C LEU A 557 -3.65 -16.78 -30.31
N LYS A 558 -3.63 -17.52 -31.42
CA LYS A 558 -2.59 -18.51 -31.73
C LYS A 558 -1.34 -17.88 -32.40
N VAL A 559 -1.37 -16.59 -32.66
CA VAL A 559 -0.28 -15.84 -33.29
C VAL A 559 0.58 -15.15 -32.23
N PRO A 560 1.84 -15.59 -32.01
CA PRO A 560 2.68 -15.04 -30.94
C PRO A 560 2.96 -13.55 -31.09
N GLU A 561 3.08 -13.05 -32.31
CA GLU A 561 3.40 -11.67 -32.68
C GLU A 561 2.32 -10.66 -32.26
N ASN A 562 1.12 -11.15 -31.93
CA ASN A 562 0.02 -10.30 -31.49
C ASN A 562 0.13 -9.89 -30.00
N TYR A 563 0.82 -10.67 -29.18
CA TYR A 563 0.93 -10.41 -27.73
C TYR A 563 1.83 -9.22 -27.40
N PRO A 564 3.02 -9.06 -28.00
CA PRO A 564 3.86 -7.89 -27.77
C PRO A 564 3.18 -6.56 -28.11
N LYS A 565 2.24 -6.53 -29.06
CA LYS A 565 1.46 -5.33 -29.41
C LYS A 565 0.62 -4.78 -28.24
N ILE A 566 0.41 -5.58 -27.18
CA ILE A 566 -0.29 -5.12 -25.97
C ILE A 566 0.57 -4.12 -25.19
N TYR A 567 1.90 -4.27 -25.20
CA TYR A 567 2.82 -3.46 -24.40
C TYR A 567 3.88 -2.69 -25.21
N SER A 568 4.05 -2.98 -26.51
CA SER A 568 4.83 -2.14 -27.42
C SER A 568 3.97 -0.96 -27.88
N SER A 569 4.50 0.26 -27.85
CA SER A 569 3.87 1.43 -28.47
C SER A 569 4.20 1.44 -29.98
N ASP A 570 3.27 1.89 -30.82
CA ASP A 570 3.47 2.07 -32.26
C ASP A 570 4.63 3.06 -32.61
N GLU A 571 5.29 3.65 -31.62
CA GLU A 571 6.43 4.58 -31.78
C GLU A 571 7.79 3.86 -31.88
N ASP A 572 7.85 2.55 -31.71
CA ASP A 572 9.12 1.79 -31.77
C ASP A 572 9.40 1.17 -33.16
N GLU A 573 8.57 1.47 -34.17
CA GLU A 573 8.72 1.01 -35.55
C GLU A 573 9.18 2.10 -36.56
N GLU A 574 9.70 3.28 -36.10
CA GLU A 574 10.33 4.28 -36.95
C GLU A 574 11.84 4.44 -36.73
#